data_a57bb3438ad0a27d05b6bf722fce11fe
#
_entry.id   a57bb3438ad0a27d05b6bf722fce11fe
#
_cell.length_a   1.000
_cell.length_b   1.000
_cell.length_c   1.000
_cell.angle_alpha   90.00
_cell.angle_beta   90.00
_cell.angle_gamma   90.00
#
_symmetry.space_group_name_H-M   'P 1'
#
loop_
_entity.id
_entity.type
_entity.pdbx_description
1 polymer ?
#
loop_
_entity_poly.entity_id
_entity_poly.type
_entity_poly.pdbx_seq_one_letter_code
_entity_poly.pdbx_strand_id
1 'polypeptide(L)'
;SRMRDEGRGVILDQFANPDNPLAHFEGTGPEIWEQTGGTVTHFISSMGTTGTIMGVSAYLKEKNPAIRIVGCQPTDGSQIPGIRKWPEAYLPSIYDNARVDQLEYVSQADAEEMTRRLAREEGIFAGISSGGAMCVALRLAEQLENAVIVSIVCDRGDRYLSTGVFPA
;
A
#
# COMPACT_ATOMS: atom_id res chain seq x y z
N SER A 1 23.07 14.85 -3.43
CA SER A 1 23.74 14.19 -4.58
C SER A 1 24.49 15.23 -5.39
N ARG A 2 25.55 14.82 -6.12
CA ARG A 2 26.41 15.71 -6.91
C ARG A 2 25.63 16.65 -7.85
N MET A 3 24.62 16.15 -8.56
CA MET A 3 23.81 16.97 -9.48
C MET A 3 23.02 18.07 -8.74
N ARG A 4 22.47 17.77 -7.56
CA ARG A 4 21.80 18.78 -6.74
C ARG A 4 22.79 19.83 -6.24
N ASP A 5 23.95 19.40 -5.79
CA ASP A 5 24.96 20.29 -5.19
C ASP A 5 25.58 21.21 -6.25
N GLU A 6 25.59 20.79 -7.53
CA GLU A 6 25.97 21.56 -8.71
C GLU A 6 24.80 22.42 -9.28
N GLY A 7 23.63 22.43 -8.68
CA GLY A 7 22.43 23.16 -9.18
C GLY A 7 21.85 22.61 -10.48
N ARG A 8 22.18 21.38 -10.86
CA ARG A 8 21.80 20.72 -12.13
C ARG A 8 20.60 19.77 -11.99
N GLY A 9 20.02 19.67 -10.80
CA GLY A 9 18.89 18.81 -10.54
C GLY A 9 18.31 19.04 -9.16
N VAL A 10 17.09 18.53 -8.95
CA VAL A 10 16.37 18.54 -7.68
C VAL A 10 16.15 17.11 -7.19
N ILE A 11 16.10 16.93 -5.87
CA ILE A 11 15.66 15.69 -5.23
C ILE A 11 14.26 15.96 -4.70
N LEU A 12 13.27 15.25 -5.22
CA LEU A 12 11.88 15.40 -4.76
C LEU A 12 11.61 14.71 -3.43
N ASP A 13 12.53 13.87 -2.97
CA ASP A 13 12.53 13.19 -1.66
C ASP A 13 11.17 12.61 -1.26
N GLN A 14 10.77 11.54 -1.93
CA GLN A 14 9.47 10.88 -1.70
C GLN A 14 9.21 10.41 -0.26
N PHE A 15 10.24 10.38 0.59
CA PHE A 15 10.14 9.96 1.99
C PHE A 15 9.88 11.14 2.95
N ALA A 16 10.07 12.36 2.46
CA ALA A 16 9.94 13.58 3.25
C ALA A 16 9.03 14.64 2.60
N ASN A 17 8.78 14.53 1.30
CA ASN A 17 7.99 15.50 0.57
C ASN A 17 6.50 15.39 0.93
N PRO A 18 5.86 16.46 1.47
CA PRO A 18 4.45 16.46 1.83
C PRO A 18 3.52 16.31 0.62
N ASP A 19 3.96 16.62 -0.59
CA ASP A 19 3.17 16.42 -1.81
C ASP A 19 2.87 14.94 -2.08
N ASN A 20 3.69 14.03 -1.55
CA ASN A 20 3.45 12.60 -1.67
C ASN A 20 2.12 12.19 -0.99
N PRO A 21 1.91 12.37 0.31
CA PRO A 21 0.60 12.09 0.91
C PRO A 21 -0.50 13.05 0.42
N LEU A 22 -0.19 14.30 0.07
CA LEU A 22 -1.17 15.26 -0.42
C LEU A 22 -1.84 14.79 -1.72
N ALA A 23 -1.08 14.24 -2.67
CA ALA A 23 -1.63 13.70 -3.91
C ALA A 23 -2.65 12.57 -3.65
N HIS A 24 -2.45 11.75 -2.62
CA HIS A 24 -3.38 10.72 -2.23
C HIS A 24 -4.58 11.23 -1.43
N PHE A 25 -4.39 12.32 -0.68
CA PHE A 25 -5.47 12.99 0.02
C PHE A 25 -6.44 13.68 -0.97
N GLU A 26 -5.90 14.33 -1.99
CA GLU A 26 -6.68 15.06 -2.98
C GLU A 26 -7.25 14.19 -4.11
N GLY A 27 -6.65 13.03 -4.37
CA GLY A 27 -7.01 12.13 -5.47
C GLY A 27 -7.50 10.77 -4.98
N THR A 28 -6.60 9.89 -4.56
CA THR A 28 -6.91 8.48 -4.24
C THR A 28 -7.98 8.33 -3.14
N GLY A 29 -7.91 9.14 -2.09
CA GLY A 29 -8.90 9.11 -1.00
C GLY A 29 -10.30 9.46 -1.47
N PRO A 30 -10.52 10.58 -2.18
CA PRO A 30 -11.81 10.94 -2.80
C PRO A 30 -12.34 9.86 -3.74
N GLU A 31 -11.49 9.30 -4.63
CA GLU A 31 -11.89 8.25 -5.55
C GLU A 31 -12.40 6.99 -4.82
N ILE A 32 -11.70 6.55 -3.78
CA ILE A 32 -12.13 5.40 -2.96
C ILE A 32 -13.49 5.70 -2.32
N TRP A 33 -13.66 6.87 -1.73
CA TRP A 33 -14.90 7.26 -1.07
C TRP A 33 -16.09 7.30 -2.05
N GLU A 34 -15.89 7.92 -3.21
CA GLU A 34 -16.91 8.04 -4.23
C GLU A 34 -17.28 6.67 -4.83
N GLN A 35 -16.29 5.89 -5.26
CA GLN A 35 -16.49 4.59 -5.90
C GLN A 35 -17.12 3.55 -4.97
N THR A 36 -16.92 3.67 -3.67
CA THR A 36 -17.59 2.82 -2.67
C THR A 36 -18.94 3.38 -2.20
N GLY A 37 -19.36 4.55 -2.69
CA GLY A 37 -20.56 5.23 -2.21
C GLY A 37 -20.49 5.55 -0.72
N GLY A 38 -19.28 5.76 -0.17
CA GLY A 38 -19.04 6.02 1.24
C GLY A 38 -19.21 4.81 2.17
N THR A 39 -19.30 3.59 1.62
CA THR A 39 -19.51 2.36 2.41
C THR A 39 -18.21 1.66 2.81
N VAL A 40 -17.05 2.17 2.42
CA VAL A 40 -15.75 1.59 2.79
C VAL A 40 -15.61 1.51 4.31
N THR A 41 -15.25 0.32 4.81
CA THR A 41 -15.05 0.06 6.24
C THR A 41 -13.58 -0.16 6.59
N HIS A 42 -12.81 -0.71 5.66
CA HIS A 42 -11.39 -1.01 5.85
C HIS A 42 -10.61 -0.58 4.61
N PHE A 43 -9.49 0.09 4.84
CA PHE A 43 -8.52 0.44 3.81
C PHE A 43 -7.18 -0.22 4.12
N ILE A 44 -6.67 -1.01 3.18
CA ILE A 44 -5.41 -1.74 3.31
C ILE A 44 -4.39 -1.19 2.33
N SER A 45 -3.22 -0.86 2.82
CA SER A 45 -2.12 -0.35 1.99
C SER A 45 -0.81 -1.04 2.30
N SER A 46 -0.16 -1.52 1.26
CA SER A 46 1.25 -1.91 1.33
C SER A 46 2.12 -0.69 1.65
N MET A 47 2.95 -0.81 2.68
CA MET A 47 3.74 0.30 3.21
C MET A 47 5.13 0.36 2.56
N GLY A 48 5.29 1.23 1.56
CA GLY A 48 6.59 1.59 0.97
C GLY A 48 7.08 2.92 1.52
N THR A 49 6.87 4.02 0.79
CA THR A 49 7.15 5.40 1.26
C THR A 49 6.18 5.87 2.33
N THR A 50 5.08 5.18 2.49
CA THR A 50 3.92 5.50 3.33
C THR A 50 2.99 6.60 2.82
N GLY A 51 3.32 7.26 1.71
CA GLY A 51 2.51 8.36 1.16
C GLY A 51 1.06 7.99 0.94
N THR A 52 0.79 6.83 0.31
CA THR A 52 -0.57 6.36 0.04
C THR A 52 -1.38 6.17 1.33
N ILE A 53 -0.85 5.44 2.31
CA ILE A 53 -1.57 5.19 3.55
C ILE A 53 -1.78 6.47 4.36
N MET A 54 -0.82 7.41 4.34
CA MET A 54 -0.95 8.69 5.02
C MET A 54 -1.99 9.59 4.39
N GLY A 55 -1.98 9.75 3.06
CA GLY A 55 -2.94 10.61 2.38
C GLY A 55 -4.35 10.06 2.39
N VAL A 56 -4.52 8.76 2.07
CA VAL A 56 -5.84 8.11 2.07
C VAL A 56 -6.43 8.05 3.48
N SER A 57 -5.63 7.71 4.49
CA SER A 57 -6.12 7.68 5.88
C SER A 57 -6.60 9.06 6.35
N ALA A 58 -5.86 10.12 6.03
CA ALA A 58 -6.27 11.47 6.35
C ALA A 58 -7.66 11.77 5.78
N TYR A 59 -7.86 11.53 4.48
CA TYR A 59 -9.12 11.79 3.82
C TYR A 59 -10.28 10.92 4.35
N LEU A 60 -10.06 9.61 4.43
CA LEU A 60 -11.11 8.68 4.85
C LEU A 60 -11.53 8.90 6.31
N LYS A 61 -10.59 9.20 7.21
CA LYS A 61 -10.88 9.51 8.62
C LYS A 61 -11.64 10.82 8.80
N GLU A 62 -11.46 11.80 7.91
CA GLU A 62 -12.30 13.02 7.89
C GLU A 62 -13.74 12.71 7.49
N LYS A 63 -13.95 11.75 6.57
CA LYS A 63 -15.28 11.32 6.15
C LYS A 63 -15.99 10.45 7.19
N ASN A 64 -15.26 9.46 7.71
CA ASN A 64 -15.77 8.56 8.73
C ASN A 64 -14.62 8.05 9.62
N PRO A 65 -14.51 8.54 10.86
CA PRO A 65 -13.46 8.12 11.80
C PRO A 65 -13.47 6.61 12.14
N ALA A 66 -14.57 5.92 11.90
CA ALA A 66 -14.69 4.48 12.18
C ALA A 66 -14.00 3.60 11.12
N ILE A 67 -13.64 4.13 9.96
CA ILE A 67 -12.93 3.38 8.92
C ILE A 67 -11.58 2.89 9.47
N ARG A 68 -11.32 1.60 9.37
CA ARG A 68 -10.08 0.98 9.84
C ARG A 68 -8.99 1.10 8.77
N ILE A 69 -7.85 1.61 9.17
CA ILE A 69 -6.66 1.78 8.32
C ILE A 69 -5.64 0.70 8.68
N VAL A 70 -5.35 -0.16 7.71
CA VAL A 70 -4.49 -1.33 7.90
C VAL A 70 -3.24 -1.20 7.05
N GLY A 71 -2.09 -1.17 7.71
CA GLY A 71 -0.78 -1.18 7.05
C GLY A 71 -0.30 -2.62 6.81
N CYS A 72 0.08 -2.95 5.58
CA CYS A 72 0.68 -4.24 5.24
C CYS A 72 2.21 -4.09 5.20
N GLN A 73 2.91 -4.90 5.98
CA GLN A 73 4.37 -4.97 6.07
C GLN A 73 4.87 -6.39 5.78
N PRO A 74 6.14 -6.56 5.35
CA PRO A 74 6.71 -7.90 5.20
C PRO A 74 6.98 -8.53 6.57
N THR A 75 6.87 -9.86 6.67
CA THR A 75 7.41 -10.61 7.80
C THR A 75 8.93 -10.49 7.85
N ASP A 76 9.52 -10.74 9.01
CA ASP A 76 10.97 -10.71 9.16
C ASP A 76 11.64 -11.71 8.18
N GLY A 77 12.68 -11.22 7.49
CA GLY A 77 13.39 -11.99 6.45
C GLY A 77 12.73 -11.97 5.06
N SER A 78 11.50 -11.53 4.92
CA SER A 78 10.83 -11.39 3.63
C SER A 78 11.28 -10.14 2.87
N GLN A 79 11.53 -10.28 1.57
CA GLN A 79 11.88 -9.18 0.67
C GLN A 79 10.80 -9.05 -0.40
N ILE A 80 9.87 -8.13 -0.20
CA ILE A 80 8.76 -7.88 -1.12
C ILE A 80 8.99 -6.54 -1.82
N PRO A 81 9.16 -6.51 -3.16
CA PRO A 81 9.27 -5.25 -3.88
C PRO A 81 8.07 -4.34 -3.58
N GLY A 82 8.34 -3.08 -3.21
CA GLY A 82 7.31 -2.09 -2.90
C GLY A 82 6.81 -2.10 -1.45
N ILE A 83 7.11 -3.12 -0.63
CA ILE A 83 6.75 -3.16 0.78
C ILE A 83 8.02 -3.13 1.63
N ARG A 84 8.00 -2.37 2.72
CA ARG A 84 9.14 -2.25 3.65
C ARG A 84 8.67 -2.25 5.09
N LYS A 85 9.44 -2.92 5.94
CA LYS A 85 9.40 -2.75 7.39
C LYS A 85 10.54 -1.81 7.76
N TRP A 86 10.21 -0.56 8.03
CA TRP A 86 11.21 0.45 8.34
C TRP A 86 11.71 0.28 9.77
N PRO A 87 13.05 0.26 9.99
CA PRO A 87 13.60 0.48 11.33
C PRO A 87 13.18 1.88 11.82
N GLU A 88 12.97 2.02 13.13
CA GLU A 88 12.49 3.28 13.72
C GLU A 88 13.36 4.48 13.34
N ALA A 89 14.69 4.28 13.31
CA ALA A 89 15.67 5.33 12.95
C ALA A 89 15.58 5.78 11.47
N TYR A 90 14.88 5.05 10.63
CA TYR A 90 14.77 5.32 9.18
C TYR A 90 13.31 5.45 8.69
N LEU A 91 12.39 5.66 9.62
CA LEU A 91 11.00 5.92 9.26
C LEU A 91 10.90 7.13 8.33
N PRO A 92 10.10 7.05 7.25
CA PRO A 92 9.81 8.21 6.42
C PRO A 92 9.29 9.36 7.26
N SER A 93 9.79 10.59 7.06
CA SER A 93 9.37 11.74 7.85
C SER A 93 7.90 12.15 7.64
N ILE A 94 7.30 11.67 6.53
CA ILE A 94 5.86 11.83 6.26
C ILE A 94 5.00 10.82 7.02
N TYR A 95 5.59 9.81 7.69
CA TYR A 95 4.84 8.76 8.37
C TYR A 95 4.38 9.19 9.77
N ASP A 96 3.09 9.01 10.02
CA ASP A 96 2.45 9.20 11.31
C ASP A 96 1.76 7.89 11.73
N ASN A 97 2.31 7.20 12.73
CA ASN A 97 1.77 5.92 13.18
C ASN A 97 0.38 6.03 13.81
N ALA A 98 -0.02 7.21 14.31
CA ALA A 98 -1.34 7.43 14.88
C ALA A 98 -2.46 7.33 13.83
N ARG A 99 -2.13 7.39 12.53
CA ARG A 99 -3.08 7.23 11.42
C ARG A 99 -3.29 5.78 10.99
N VAL A 100 -2.51 4.83 11.52
CA VAL A 100 -2.59 3.41 11.18
C VAL A 100 -3.18 2.66 12.36
N ASP A 101 -4.39 2.14 12.20
CA ASP A 101 -5.12 1.46 13.28
C ASP A 101 -4.58 0.05 13.55
N GLN A 102 -3.99 -0.59 12.53
CA GLN A 102 -3.53 -1.98 12.61
C GLN A 102 -2.38 -2.21 11.64
N LEU A 103 -1.39 -3.00 12.07
CA LEU A 103 -0.32 -3.51 11.19
C LEU A 103 -0.51 -5.00 10.98
N GLU A 104 -0.50 -5.44 9.74
CA GLU A 104 -0.55 -6.82 9.31
C GLU A 104 0.71 -7.20 8.56
N TYR A 105 1.09 -8.48 8.68
CA TYR A 105 2.33 -8.98 8.12
C TYR A 105 2.06 -10.06 7.08
N VAL A 106 2.82 -10.01 5.98
CA VAL A 106 2.74 -10.97 4.88
C VAL A 106 4.12 -11.51 4.54
N SER A 107 4.22 -12.83 4.31
CA SER A 107 5.44 -13.43 3.82
C SER A 107 5.63 -13.15 2.33
N GLN A 108 6.87 -13.21 1.85
CA GLN A 108 7.15 -13.12 0.42
C GLN A 108 6.42 -14.21 -0.37
N ALA A 109 6.43 -15.43 0.13
CA ALA A 109 5.77 -16.58 -0.53
C ALA A 109 4.26 -16.37 -0.67
N ASP A 110 3.60 -15.89 0.39
CA ASP A 110 2.16 -15.59 0.35
C ASP A 110 1.83 -14.44 -0.60
N ALA A 111 2.64 -13.38 -0.60
CA ALA A 111 2.46 -12.25 -1.50
C ALA A 111 2.62 -12.65 -2.97
N GLU A 112 3.63 -13.45 -3.30
CA GLU A 112 3.87 -13.96 -4.65
C GLU A 112 2.75 -14.91 -5.10
N GLU A 113 2.30 -15.84 -4.24
CA GLU A 113 1.20 -16.74 -4.59
C GLU A 113 -0.11 -15.96 -4.79
N MET A 114 -0.40 -15.00 -3.94
CA MET A 114 -1.59 -14.17 -4.11
C MET A 114 -1.52 -13.33 -5.40
N THR A 115 -0.34 -12.85 -5.78
CA THR A 115 -0.12 -12.16 -7.05
C THR A 115 -0.45 -13.07 -8.24
N ARG A 116 -0.05 -14.34 -8.20
CA ARG A 116 -0.40 -15.33 -9.23
C ARG A 116 -1.90 -15.63 -9.25
N ARG A 117 -2.53 -15.74 -8.08
CA ARG A 117 -3.97 -15.97 -7.95
C ARG A 117 -4.77 -14.81 -8.53
N LEU A 118 -4.41 -13.56 -8.22
CA LEU A 118 -5.06 -12.38 -8.82
C LEU A 118 -5.05 -12.42 -10.34
N ALA A 119 -3.93 -12.84 -10.95
CA ALA A 119 -3.84 -12.97 -12.40
C ALA A 119 -4.71 -14.11 -12.94
N ARG A 120 -4.69 -15.31 -12.30
CA ARG A 120 -5.41 -16.50 -12.79
C ARG A 120 -6.91 -16.46 -12.53
N GLU A 121 -7.31 -15.98 -11.35
CA GLU A 121 -8.68 -16.10 -10.84
C GLU A 121 -9.50 -14.84 -11.18
N GLU A 122 -8.87 -13.66 -11.14
CA GLU A 122 -9.55 -12.38 -11.32
C GLU A 122 -9.12 -11.61 -12.59
N GLY A 123 -8.12 -12.11 -13.33
CA GLY A 123 -7.60 -11.42 -14.50
C GLY A 123 -6.83 -10.13 -14.15
N ILE A 124 -6.46 -9.93 -12.89
CA ILE A 124 -5.74 -8.74 -12.42
C ILE A 124 -4.25 -9.02 -12.43
N PHE A 125 -3.57 -8.54 -13.48
CA PHE A 125 -2.12 -8.69 -13.65
C PHE A 125 -1.37 -7.59 -12.88
N ALA A 126 -1.19 -7.80 -11.58
CA ALA A 126 -0.64 -6.84 -10.62
C ALA A 126 0.77 -7.21 -10.13
N GLY A 127 1.45 -6.27 -9.49
CA GLY A 127 2.74 -6.51 -8.84
C GLY A 127 2.63 -7.18 -7.46
N ILE A 128 3.78 -7.61 -6.92
CA ILE A 128 3.86 -8.44 -5.72
C ILE A 128 3.34 -7.71 -4.46
N SER A 129 3.54 -6.40 -4.38
CA SER A 129 3.01 -5.60 -3.26
C SER A 129 1.48 -5.58 -3.23
N SER A 130 0.83 -5.61 -4.39
CA SER A 130 -0.62 -5.72 -4.51
C SER A 130 -1.12 -7.10 -4.03
N GLY A 131 -0.39 -8.17 -4.38
CA GLY A 131 -0.63 -9.50 -3.83
C GLY A 131 -0.51 -9.53 -2.31
N GLY A 132 0.50 -8.87 -1.75
CA GLY A 132 0.66 -8.75 -0.29
C GLY A 132 -0.53 -8.05 0.38
N ALA A 133 -0.98 -6.92 -0.15
CA ALA A 133 -2.15 -6.21 0.37
C ALA A 133 -3.43 -7.05 0.24
N MET A 134 -3.62 -7.74 -0.87
CA MET A 134 -4.78 -8.61 -1.08
C MET A 134 -4.77 -9.83 -0.14
N CYS A 135 -3.60 -10.41 0.13
CA CYS A 135 -3.46 -11.48 1.11
C CYS A 135 -3.96 -11.05 2.50
N VAL A 136 -3.58 -9.85 2.93
CA VAL A 136 -4.08 -9.25 4.18
C VAL A 136 -5.59 -8.99 4.10
N ALA A 137 -6.08 -8.46 2.97
CA ALA A 137 -7.50 -8.19 2.77
C ALA A 137 -8.36 -9.46 2.93
N LEU A 138 -7.95 -10.58 2.33
CA LEU A 138 -8.68 -11.85 2.43
C LEU A 138 -8.66 -12.42 3.84
N ARG A 139 -7.51 -12.36 4.54
CA ARG A 139 -7.43 -12.79 5.96
C ARG A 139 -8.37 -11.99 6.87
N LEU A 140 -8.50 -10.69 6.64
CA LEU A 140 -9.45 -9.86 7.38
C LEU A 140 -10.89 -10.16 7.00
N ALA A 141 -11.17 -10.39 5.71
CA ALA A 141 -12.51 -10.70 5.22
C ALA A 141 -13.09 -11.98 5.86
N GLU A 142 -12.24 -12.97 6.17
CA GLU A 142 -12.63 -14.19 6.87
C GLU A 142 -13.12 -13.94 8.31
N GLN A 143 -12.77 -12.80 8.90
CA GLN A 143 -13.06 -12.44 10.30
C GLN A 143 -14.13 -11.36 10.42
N LEU A 144 -14.55 -10.77 9.32
CA LEU A 144 -15.43 -9.60 9.29
C LEU A 144 -16.76 -9.95 8.63
N GLU A 145 -17.82 -9.37 9.16
CA GLU A 145 -19.15 -9.43 8.55
C GLU A 145 -19.54 -8.03 8.01
N ASN A 146 -20.21 -8.00 6.87
CA ASN A 146 -20.71 -6.77 6.25
C ASN A 146 -19.63 -5.70 6.03
N ALA A 147 -18.39 -6.12 5.73
CA ALA A 147 -17.27 -5.22 5.50
C ALA A 147 -17.09 -4.90 4.00
N VAL A 148 -16.75 -3.65 3.70
CA VAL A 148 -16.26 -3.20 2.41
C VAL A 148 -14.78 -2.90 2.57
N ILE A 149 -13.94 -3.79 2.03
CA ILE A 149 -12.48 -3.73 2.17
C ILE A 149 -11.88 -3.25 0.84
N VAL A 150 -11.09 -2.19 0.90
CA VAL A 150 -10.40 -1.64 -0.27
C VAL A 150 -8.90 -1.81 -0.10
N SER A 151 -8.23 -2.31 -1.14
CA SER A 151 -6.77 -2.35 -1.24
C SER A 151 -6.29 -1.75 -2.56
N ILE A 152 -5.05 -1.24 -2.58
CA ILE A 152 -4.47 -0.61 -3.76
C ILE A 152 -3.74 -1.63 -4.62
N VAL A 153 -4.03 -1.62 -5.93
CA VAL A 153 -3.21 -2.26 -6.97
C VAL A 153 -2.18 -1.25 -7.44
N CYS A 154 -0.97 -1.33 -6.88
CA CYS A 154 0.03 -0.26 -6.99
C CYS A 154 0.70 -0.21 -8.36
N ASP A 155 0.95 -1.36 -8.99
CA ASP A 155 1.64 -1.46 -10.27
C ASP A 155 1.26 -2.75 -11.01
N ARG A 156 1.76 -2.85 -12.24
CA ARG A 156 1.45 -3.96 -13.16
C ARG A 156 2.43 -5.10 -13.02
N GLY A 157 1.95 -6.33 -13.25
CA GLY A 157 2.72 -7.57 -13.17
C GLY A 157 3.86 -7.69 -14.20
N ASP A 158 3.77 -6.98 -15.35
CA ASP A 158 4.80 -6.99 -16.38
C ASP A 158 6.19 -6.54 -15.88
N ARG A 159 6.23 -5.72 -14.83
CA ARG A 159 7.48 -5.31 -14.17
C ARG A 159 8.21 -6.45 -13.47
N TYR A 160 7.53 -7.56 -13.23
CA TYR A 160 8.03 -8.69 -12.42
C TYR A 160 8.25 -9.97 -13.24
N LEU A 161 8.13 -9.94 -14.58
CA LEU A 161 8.34 -11.11 -15.43
C LEU A 161 9.75 -11.70 -15.28
N SER A 162 10.77 -10.86 -15.06
CA SER A 162 12.16 -11.31 -14.87
C SER A 162 12.44 -11.86 -13.47
N THR A 163 11.52 -11.75 -12.51
CA THR A 163 11.72 -12.22 -11.14
C THR A 163 11.36 -13.68 -10.94
N GLY A 164 10.68 -14.29 -11.92
CA GLY A 164 10.19 -15.67 -11.83
C GLY A 164 8.89 -15.82 -11.01
N VAL A 165 8.28 -14.72 -10.56
CA VAL A 165 7.00 -14.78 -9.81
C VAL A 165 5.87 -15.34 -10.68
N PHE A 166 5.87 -15.02 -11.97
CA PHE A 166 4.96 -15.61 -12.94
C PHE A 166 5.70 -16.72 -13.70
N PRO A 167 5.31 -18.00 -13.54
CA PRO A 167 5.89 -19.08 -14.33
C PRO A 167 5.56 -18.91 -15.81
N ALA A 168 6.47 -19.36 -16.68
CA ALA A 168 6.29 -19.40 -18.12
C ALA A 168 5.22 -20.40 -18.54
#